data_33a686d7e6f8961427e908f97e0f4ce2
#
_entry.id   33a686d7e6f8961427e908f97e0f4ce2
#
_cell.length_a   1.000
_cell.length_b   1.000
_cell.length_c   1.000
_cell.angle_alpha   90.00
_cell.angle_beta   90.00
_cell.angle_gamma   90.00
#
_symmetry.space_group_name_H-M   'P 1'
#
loop_
_entity.id
_entity.type
_entity.pdbx_description
1 polymer ?
#
loop_
_entity_poly.entity_id
_entity_poly.type
_entity_poly.pdbx_seq_one_letter_code
_entity_poly.pdbx_strand_id
1 'polypeptide(L)'
;MLVGTTAGVASRVVPFDYLVMSTGTSYQSDIKTEGASIAHRKHAFENERRRMASASSFTVVGSGVVGSELALDLKSFYPDKPVNVVTRSEVGWLPRVPGAHDIVAKVCDEKGVALVTGKVIRKTDEDGQLLTADGEQLGEKGARTCD
;
A
#
# COMPACT_ATOMS: atom_id res chain seq x y z
N MET A 1 22.72 -23.98 11.64
CA MET A 1 22.14 -24.27 12.98
C MET A 1 21.46 -23.00 13.47
N LEU A 2 20.16 -23.02 13.69
CA LEU A 2 19.41 -21.89 14.24
C LEU A 2 19.00 -22.20 15.69
N VAL A 3 19.19 -21.24 16.58
CA VAL A 3 18.75 -21.32 17.97
C VAL A 3 17.72 -20.22 18.18
N GLY A 4 16.46 -20.62 18.38
CA GLY A 4 15.37 -19.69 18.74
C GLY A 4 15.23 -19.65 20.26
N THR A 5 15.36 -18.49 20.88
CA THR A 5 15.04 -18.31 22.31
C THR A 5 13.79 -17.43 22.44
N THR A 6 12.72 -18.05 22.93
CA THR A 6 11.66 -17.28 23.58
C THR A 6 11.83 -17.48 25.08
N ALA A 7 11.74 -16.42 25.88
CA ALA A 7 11.93 -16.49 27.32
C ALA A 7 11.09 -17.61 27.94
N GLY A 8 11.74 -18.61 28.55
CA GLY A 8 11.11 -19.74 29.27
C GLY A 8 10.87 -21.00 28.44
N VAL A 9 11.22 -21.05 27.17
CA VAL A 9 11.12 -22.27 26.33
C VAL A 9 12.52 -22.82 26.05
N ALA A 10 12.74 -24.12 26.26
CA ALA A 10 13.99 -24.77 25.94
C ALA A 10 14.28 -24.62 24.43
N SER A 11 15.46 -24.09 24.11
CA SER A 11 15.90 -23.96 22.72
C SER A 11 16.12 -25.35 22.14
N ARG A 12 15.51 -25.61 21.01
CA ARG A 12 15.71 -26.85 20.25
C ARG A 12 16.66 -26.59 19.08
N VAL A 13 17.70 -27.36 18.97
CA VAL A 13 18.57 -27.38 17.80
C VAL A 13 18.00 -28.35 16.78
N VAL A 14 17.72 -27.84 15.58
CA VAL A 14 17.24 -28.63 14.45
C VAL A 14 18.35 -28.65 13.40
N PRO A 15 18.95 -29.81 13.08
CA PRO A 15 19.89 -29.92 11.98
C PRO A 15 19.15 -29.81 10.63
N PHE A 16 19.78 -29.20 9.64
CA PHE A 16 19.25 -29.07 8.28
C PHE A 16 20.38 -28.95 7.26
N ASP A 17 20.15 -29.42 6.05
CA ASP A 17 21.07 -29.26 4.91
C ASP A 17 20.75 -27.96 4.13
N TYR A 18 19.45 -27.61 4.04
CA TYR A 18 18.95 -26.40 3.39
C TYR A 18 18.02 -25.64 4.33
N LEU A 19 18.14 -24.31 4.35
CA LEU A 19 17.29 -23.43 5.14
C LEU A 19 16.58 -22.42 4.24
N VAL A 20 15.25 -22.40 4.32
CA VAL A 20 14.43 -21.34 3.72
C VAL A 20 13.93 -20.42 4.83
N MET A 21 14.35 -19.16 4.78
CA MET A 21 13.86 -18.13 5.72
C MET A 21 12.71 -17.35 5.08
N SER A 22 11.50 -17.55 5.63
CA SER A 22 10.27 -16.93 5.14
C SER A 22 9.53 -16.26 6.30
N THR A 23 10.23 -15.38 7.03
CA THR A 23 9.74 -14.71 8.25
C THR A 23 8.80 -13.54 7.96
N GLY A 24 8.65 -13.15 6.71
CA GLY A 24 7.87 -11.99 6.30
C GLY A 24 8.60 -10.67 6.53
N THR A 25 7.87 -9.59 6.36
CA THR A 25 8.34 -8.21 6.54
C THR A 25 7.41 -7.46 7.47
N SER A 26 7.92 -6.45 8.14
CA SER A 26 7.15 -5.46 8.90
C SER A 26 7.39 -4.08 8.31
N TYR A 27 6.34 -3.34 8.04
CA TYR A 27 6.39 -1.94 7.60
C TYR A 27 5.08 -1.24 7.99
N GLN A 28 5.15 0.08 8.12
CA GLN A 28 3.97 0.88 8.43
C GLN A 28 3.10 0.98 7.19
N SER A 29 1.99 0.26 7.18
CA SER A 29 1.01 0.32 6.11
C SER A 29 -0.33 -0.18 6.60
N ASP A 30 -1.39 0.45 6.14
CA ASP A 30 -2.77 0.04 6.41
C ASP A 30 -3.12 -1.34 5.80
N ILE A 31 -2.35 -1.76 4.80
CA ILE A 31 -2.51 -3.07 4.15
C ILE A 31 -1.99 -4.20 5.02
N LYS A 32 -0.96 -3.93 5.84
CA LYS A 32 -0.31 -4.93 6.67
C LYS A 32 -0.62 -4.70 8.14
N THR A 33 -1.52 -5.50 8.67
CA THR A 33 -1.86 -5.42 10.09
C THR A 33 -0.82 -6.13 10.95
N GLU A 34 -0.33 -5.45 11.97
CA GLU A 34 0.44 -6.06 13.04
C GLU A 34 -0.50 -6.61 14.11
N GLY A 35 -0.19 -7.77 14.64
CA GLY A 35 -0.99 -8.34 15.72
C GLY A 35 -0.70 -9.81 15.95
N ALA A 36 -0.62 -10.18 17.23
CA ALA A 36 -0.27 -11.53 17.68
C ALA A 36 -1.42 -12.54 17.57
N SER A 37 -2.67 -12.10 17.39
CA SER A 37 -3.82 -12.99 17.38
C SER A 37 -4.70 -12.83 16.13
N ILE A 38 -5.37 -13.93 15.76
CA ILE A 38 -6.35 -13.94 14.65
C ILE A 38 -7.49 -12.95 14.93
N ALA A 39 -7.96 -12.87 16.16
CA ALA A 39 -9.03 -11.95 16.57
C ALA A 39 -8.62 -10.49 16.34
N HIS A 40 -7.40 -10.11 16.70
CA HIS A 40 -6.87 -8.77 16.45
C HIS A 40 -6.81 -8.45 14.96
N ARG A 41 -6.29 -9.36 14.14
CA ARG A 41 -6.22 -9.18 12.68
C ARG A 41 -7.60 -9.04 12.05
N LYS A 42 -8.55 -9.89 12.45
CA LYS A 42 -9.93 -9.81 11.97
C LYS A 42 -10.54 -8.43 12.27
N HIS A 43 -10.39 -7.96 13.51
CA HIS A 43 -10.89 -6.64 13.90
C HIS A 43 -10.21 -5.50 13.12
N ALA A 44 -8.90 -5.56 12.88
CA ALA A 44 -8.17 -4.58 12.09
C ALA A 44 -8.69 -4.52 10.64
N PHE A 45 -8.89 -5.67 9.99
CA PHE A 45 -9.46 -5.72 8.64
C PHE A 45 -10.91 -5.22 8.57
N GLU A 46 -11.73 -5.53 9.56
CA GLU A 46 -13.11 -5.03 9.64
C GLU A 46 -13.15 -3.50 9.82
N ASN A 47 -12.24 -2.94 10.61
CA ASN A 47 -12.10 -1.50 10.76
C ASN A 47 -11.66 -0.86 9.46
N GLU A 48 -10.64 -1.42 8.81
CA GLU A 48 -10.15 -0.88 7.54
C GLU A 48 -11.22 -0.91 6.46
N ARG A 49 -11.96 -2.00 6.34
CA ARG A 49 -13.09 -2.10 5.41
C ARG A 49 -14.13 -1.02 5.66
N ARG A 50 -14.46 -0.71 6.92
CA ARG A 50 -15.40 0.38 7.27
C ARG A 50 -14.84 1.74 6.87
N ARG A 51 -13.56 2.00 7.14
CA ARG A 51 -12.87 3.23 6.75
C ARG A 51 -12.87 3.42 5.24
N MET A 52 -12.56 2.37 4.47
CA MET A 52 -12.61 2.41 3.01
C MET A 52 -14.04 2.67 2.50
N ALA A 53 -15.04 2.03 3.09
CA ALA A 53 -16.42 2.23 2.70
C ALA A 53 -16.91 3.66 2.93
N SER A 54 -16.44 4.33 4.00
CA SER A 54 -16.82 5.71 4.34
C SER A 54 -15.99 6.79 3.64
N ALA A 55 -14.84 6.44 3.03
CA ALA A 55 -13.99 7.40 2.33
C ALA A 55 -14.71 8.00 1.11
N SER A 56 -14.51 9.29 0.85
CA SER A 56 -15.04 9.98 -0.34
C SER A 56 -14.20 9.68 -1.60
N SER A 57 -12.90 9.49 -1.44
CA SER A 57 -11.95 9.20 -2.51
C SER A 57 -10.76 8.40 -1.97
N PHE A 58 -9.93 7.89 -2.87
CA PHE A 58 -8.70 7.18 -2.53
C PHE A 58 -7.49 7.81 -3.20
N THR A 59 -6.39 7.88 -2.48
CA THR A 59 -5.10 8.26 -3.05
C THR A 59 -4.06 7.20 -2.67
N VAL A 60 -3.52 6.53 -3.68
CA VAL A 60 -2.44 5.55 -3.53
C VAL A 60 -1.10 6.25 -3.76
N VAL A 61 -0.23 6.19 -2.78
CA VAL A 61 1.11 6.78 -2.87
C VAL A 61 2.11 5.73 -3.31
N GLY A 62 2.68 5.94 -4.47
CA GLY A 62 3.59 5.00 -5.14
C GLY A 62 2.91 4.18 -6.21
N SER A 63 3.58 4.08 -7.33
CA SER A 63 3.11 3.41 -8.55
C SER A 63 3.92 2.14 -8.85
N GLY A 64 4.44 1.48 -7.86
CA GLY A 64 5.01 0.14 -7.99
C GLY A 64 3.92 -0.90 -8.29
N VAL A 65 4.32 -2.17 -8.45
CA VAL A 65 3.38 -3.27 -8.74
C VAL A 65 2.20 -3.28 -7.76
N VAL A 66 2.48 -3.24 -6.47
CA VAL A 66 1.43 -3.29 -5.42
C VAL A 66 0.52 -2.06 -5.45
N GLY A 67 1.10 -0.85 -5.61
CA GLY A 67 0.29 0.37 -5.64
C GLY A 67 -0.63 0.43 -6.87
N SER A 68 -0.15 -0.04 -8.01
CA SER A 68 -0.94 -0.12 -9.24
C SER A 68 -2.11 -1.09 -9.12
N GLU A 69 -1.82 -2.29 -8.62
CA GLU A 69 -2.82 -3.33 -8.37
C GLU A 69 -3.87 -2.83 -7.39
N LEU A 70 -3.44 -2.26 -6.26
CA LEU A 70 -4.34 -1.69 -5.26
C LEU A 70 -5.25 -0.60 -5.83
N ALA A 71 -4.71 0.31 -6.65
CA ALA A 71 -5.52 1.39 -7.24
C ALA A 71 -6.60 0.85 -8.18
N LEU A 72 -6.27 -0.13 -9.00
CA LEU A 72 -7.22 -0.77 -9.92
C LEU A 72 -8.26 -1.60 -9.17
N ASP A 73 -7.88 -2.28 -8.10
CA ASP A 73 -8.79 -2.99 -7.22
C ASP A 73 -9.75 -2.04 -6.52
N LEU A 74 -9.23 -0.96 -5.92
CA LEU A 74 -10.06 0.07 -5.30
C LEU A 74 -11.09 0.64 -6.27
N LYS A 75 -10.68 0.93 -7.51
CA LYS A 75 -11.60 1.43 -8.54
C LYS A 75 -12.63 0.39 -8.96
N SER A 76 -12.28 -0.90 -8.94
CA SER A 76 -13.19 -1.99 -9.25
C SER A 76 -14.23 -2.22 -8.14
N PHE A 77 -13.80 -2.13 -6.86
CA PHE A 77 -14.68 -2.29 -5.70
C PHE A 77 -15.54 -1.05 -5.41
N TYR A 78 -15.03 0.14 -5.75
CA TYR A 78 -15.69 1.42 -5.51
C TYR A 78 -15.76 2.25 -6.81
N PRO A 79 -16.53 1.83 -7.83
CA PRO A 79 -16.52 2.44 -9.16
C PRO A 79 -16.90 3.93 -9.17
N ASP A 80 -17.73 4.35 -8.22
CA ASP A 80 -18.23 5.73 -8.12
C ASP A 80 -17.25 6.67 -7.39
N LYS A 81 -16.24 6.12 -6.72
CA LYS A 81 -15.27 6.94 -5.97
C LYS A 81 -14.08 7.33 -6.84
N PRO A 82 -13.58 8.57 -6.74
CA PRO A 82 -12.31 8.96 -7.33
C PRO A 82 -11.16 8.12 -6.75
N VAL A 83 -10.28 7.65 -7.62
CA VAL A 83 -9.03 6.95 -7.26
C VAL A 83 -7.88 7.62 -7.97
N ASN A 84 -6.89 8.06 -7.19
CA ASN A 84 -5.68 8.70 -7.69
C ASN A 84 -4.45 7.87 -7.32
N VAL A 85 -3.47 7.84 -8.20
CA VAL A 85 -2.13 7.30 -7.90
C VAL A 85 -1.13 8.44 -7.98
N VAL A 86 -0.40 8.70 -6.91
CA VAL A 86 0.63 9.73 -6.86
C VAL A 86 2.00 9.07 -6.86
N THR A 87 2.85 9.46 -7.81
CA THR A 87 4.19 8.89 -7.95
C THR A 87 5.26 9.95 -8.15
N ARG A 88 6.44 9.70 -7.62
CA ARG A 88 7.61 10.56 -7.72
C ARG A 88 8.17 10.63 -9.13
N SER A 89 8.11 9.57 -9.87
CA SER A 89 8.78 9.40 -11.17
C SER A 89 7.77 9.48 -12.31
N GLU A 90 8.19 10.05 -13.44
CA GLU A 90 7.39 10.00 -14.67
C GLU A 90 7.23 8.57 -15.19
N VAL A 91 8.20 7.71 -14.90
CA VAL A 91 8.24 6.29 -15.30
C VAL A 91 8.10 5.42 -14.05
N GLY A 92 7.05 5.63 -13.26
CA GLY A 92 6.95 5.11 -11.90
C GLY A 92 6.80 3.60 -11.75
N TRP A 93 6.31 2.90 -12.78
CA TRP A 93 5.77 1.56 -12.58
C TRP A 93 6.80 0.44 -12.54
N LEU A 94 7.47 0.18 -13.64
CA LEU A 94 8.44 -0.90 -13.78
C LEU A 94 9.56 -0.44 -14.72
N PRO A 95 10.50 0.38 -14.24
CA PRO A 95 11.53 0.98 -15.10
C PRO A 95 12.44 -0.05 -15.80
N ARG A 96 12.39 -1.30 -15.38
CA ARG A 96 13.18 -2.40 -15.98
C ARG A 96 12.39 -3.25 -16.97
N VAL A 97 11.09 -2.96 -17.18
CA VAL A 97 10.24 -3.70 -18.13
C VAL A 97 9.77 -2.73 -19.20
N PRO A 98 10.37 -2.77 -20.38
CA PRO A 98 9.99 -1.88 -21.49
C PRO A 98 8.49 -2.01 -21.80
N GLY A 99 7.82 -0.86 -21.99
CA GLY A 99 6.39 -0.80 -22.34
C GLY A 99 5.42 -1.07 -21.20
N ALA A 100 5.88 -1.51 -20.01
CA ALA A 100 5.00 -1.76 -18.88
C ALA A 100 4.30 -0.49 -18.39
N HIS A 101 5.01 0.64 -18.38
CA HIS A 101 4.43 1.93 -18.04
C HIS A 101 3.23 2.28 -18.93
N ASP A 102 3.39 2.19 -20.23
CA ASP A 102 2.35 2.54 -21.21
C ASP A 102 1.10 1.66 -21.05
N ILE A 103 1.32 0.37 -20.82
CA ILE A 103 0.21 -0.59 -20.60
C ILE A 103 -0.56 -0.21 -19.33
N VAL A 104 0.13 0.04 -18.24
CA VAL A 104 -0.54 0.35 -16.98
C VAL A 104 -1.19 1.73 -17.01
N ALA A 105 -0.53 2.73 -17.59
CA ALA A 105 -1.11 4.06 -17.77
C ALA A 105 -2.40 3.99 -18.61
N LYS A 106 -2.40 3.22 -19.69
CA LYS A 106 -3.59 2.97 -20.49
C LYS A 106 -4.71 2.31 -19.70
N VAL A 107 -4.41 1.27 -18.91
CA VAL A 107 -5.42 0.60 -18.08
C VAL A 107 -5.96 1.54 -17.02
N CYS A 108 -5.14 2.38 -16.40
CA CYS A 108 -5.58 3.39 -15.45
C CYS A 108 -6.55 4.39 -16.10
N ASP A 109 -6.23 4.88 -17.28
CA ASP A 109 -7.09 5.79 -18.04
C ASP A 109 -8.43 5.15 -18.39
N GLU A 110 -8.43 3.94 -18.95
CA GLU A 110 -9.62 3.17 -19.28
C GLU A 110 -10.53 2.88 -18.06
N LYS A 111 -9.93 2.74 -16.88
CA LYS A 111 -10.65 2.48 -15.62
C LYS A 111 -11.03 3.76 -14.88
N GLY A 112 -10.57 4.93 -15.32
CA GLY A 112 -10.80 6.21 -14.64
C GLY A 112 -10.02 6.32 -13.31
N VAL A 113 -8.79 5.78 -13.27
CA VAL A 113 -7.81 6.01 -12.21
C VAL A 113 -6.88 7.15 -12.62
N ALA A 114 -6.87 8.25 -11.89
CA ALA A 114 -6.02 9.39 -12.20
C ALA A 114 -4.56 9.13 -11.80
N LEU A 115 -3.64 9.41 -12.71
CA LEU A 115 -2.20 9.26 -12.48
C LEU A 115 -1.54 10.62 -12.33
N VAL A 116 -1.01 10.92 -11.13
CA VAL A 116 -0.30 12.16 -10.79
C VAL A 116 1.19 11.84 -10.67
N THR A 117 1.97 12.25 -11.66
CA THR A 117 3.41 11.98 -11.74
C THR A 117 4.25 13.17 -11.28
N GLY A 118 5.52 12.94 -10.97
CA GLY A 118 6.48 14.00 -10.61
C GLY A 118 6.28 14.57 -9.20
N LYS A 119 5.43 13.98 -8.35
CA LYS A 119 5.14 14.47 -6.99
C LYS A 119 5.76 13.57 -5.93
N VAL A 120 6.35 14.20 -4.92
CA VAL A 120 6.90 13.54 -3.74
C VAL A 120 6.01 13.86 -2.56
N ILE A 121 5.38 12.86 -1.99
CA ILE A 121 4.59 13.02 -0.76
C ILE A 121 5.52 13.02 0.45
N ARG A 122 5.38 14.00 1.33
CA ARG A 122 6.19 14.13 2.55
C ARG A 122 5.44 13.74 3.82
N LYS A 123 4.17 14.07 3.89
CA LYS A 123 3.33 13.75 5.05
C LYS A 123 1.85 13.85 4.71
N THR A 124 1.04 13.25 5.54
CA THR A 124 -0.38 13.59 5.70
C THR A 124 -0.53 14.59 6.83
N ASP A 125 -1.43 15.58 6.66
CA ASP A 125 -1.84 16.43 7.76
C ASP A 125 -2.83 15.73 8.69
N GLU A 126 -3.27 16.44 9.74
CA GLU A 126 -4.21 15.90 10.74
C GLU A 126 -5.59 15.54 10.13
N ASP A 127 -5.95 16.18 9.02
CA ASP A 127 -7.19 15.92 8.26
C ASP A 127 -7.03 14.80 7.21
N GLY A 128 -5.84 14.20 7.09
CA GLY A 128 -5.52 13.12 6.14
C GLY A 128 -5.22 13.62 4.72
N GLN A 129 -4.98 14.94 4.54
CA GLN A 129 -4.57 15.47 3.24
C GLN A 129 -3.09 15.25 3.01
N LEU A 130 -2.73 14.92 1.76
CA LEU A 130 -1.34 14.73 1.36
C LEU A 130 -0.66 16.07 1.11
N LEU A 131 0.52 16.23 1.70
CA LEU A 131 1.40 17.36 1.45
C LEU A 131 2.59 16.93 0.64
N THR A 132 2.75 17.55 -0.53
CA THR A 132 3.92 17.33 -1.39
C THR A 132 5.16 18.02 -0.84
N ALA A 133 6.32 17.68 -1.38
CA ALA A 133 7.59 18.27 -0.97
C ALA A 133 7.68 19.78 -1.28
N ASP A 134 6.95 20.25 -2.27
CA ASP A 134 6.83 21.65 -2.70
C ASP A 134 5.66 22.39 -2.03
N GLY A 135 4.98 21.73 -1.07
CA GLY A 135 3.93 22.35 -0.25
C GLY A 135 2.53 22.35 -0.89
N GLU A 136 2.34 21.69 -2.01
CA GLU A 136 1.01 21.53 -2.62
C GLU A 136 0.19 20.53 -1.80
N GLN A 137 -1.08 20.82 -1.60
CA GLN A 137 -2.03 19.88 -1.03
C GLN A 137 -2.67 19.05 -2.14
N LEU A 138 -2.61 17.74 -2.01
CA LEU A 138 -3.24 16.78 -2.93
C LEU A 138 -4.34 15.99 -2.20
N GLY A 139 -5.45 15.83 -2.90
CA GLY A 139 -6.62 15.11 -2.38
C GLY A 139 -7.68 16.04 -1.79
N GLU A 140 -8.90 15.53 -1.73
CA GLU A 140 -10.03 16.21 -1.11
C GLU A 140 -10.04 15.94 0.40
N LYS A 141 -10.64 16.86 1.18
CA LYS A 141 -10.87 16.65 2.61
C LYS A 141 -11.69 15.37 2.82
N GLY A 142 -11.15 14.42 3.60
CA GLY A 142 -11.74 13.10 3.80
C GLY A 142 -11.28 12.04 2.79
N ALA A 143 -10.31 12.36 1.92
CA ALA A 143 -9.65 11.37 1.07
C ALA A 143 -8.87 10.35 1.91
N ARG A 144 -8.86 9.11 1.45
CA ARG A 144 -8.09 8.03 2.08
C ARG A 144 -6.74 7.88 1.39
N THR A 145 -5.69 7.93 2.18
CA THR A 145 -4.33 7.61 1.72
C THR A 145 -4.05 6.14 1.98
N CYS A 146 -3.55 5.45 0.96
CA CYS A 146 -3.02 4.11 1.04
C CYS A 146 -1.54 4.17 0.65
N ASP A 147 -0.67 3.90 1.62
CA ASP A 147 0.79 3.88 1.46
C ASP A 147 1.29 2.47 1.12
#